data_83007b0137b78740ecc0666386cf0f7d
#
_entry.id   83007b0137b78740ecc0666386cf0f7d
#
_cell.length_a   1.000
_cell.length_b   1.000
_cell.length_c   1.000
_cell.angle_alpha   90.00
_cell.angle_beta   90.00
_cell.angle_gamma   90.00
#
_symmetry.space_group_name_H-M   'P 1'
#
loop_
_entity.id
_entity.type
_entity.pdbx_description
1 polymer ?
#
loop_
_entity_poly.entity_id
_entity_poly.type
_entity_poly.pdbx_seq_one_letter_code
_entity_poly.pdbx_strand_id
1 'polypeptide(L)'
;MAHQASLHKRKTPYGWIYLFLAPTLILFAMYTLYPMAATIWYSLTNMRSFTSKNIAFIGLANYKALFADKQFINSLVVTGKFLLYAVPSRFLFSLLLALVLNWKQCKWKTFFRTMYFLPVLTTSAVIGVVFIMILDPTMGPVNLIMNSLGMTELASNSLLGTVNTALPTTAVVWVWKWLGNSLIYWIASLQSVPDELYEAAKIDGANTWHSFKYITAPLLVPFAIIILALTISDAIRVFNLMLTLTAGGPYFSTETVEVFIYRHAFQGSSPRLAYASAAANVFGVFFLLVILVQNGIQKLLGKEKEA
;
A
#
# COMPACT_ATOMS: atom_id res chain seq x y z
N MET A 1 -54.47 32.56 -15.89
CA MET A 1 -54.17 31.45 -16.82
C MET A 1 -52.78 30.95 -16.52
N ALA A 2 -52.69 29.88 -15.76
CA ALA A 2 -51.40 29.30 -15.34
C ALA A 2 -50.92 28.32 -16.42
N HIS A 3 -49.79 28.62 -17.05
CA HIS A 3 -49.14 27.74 -18.01
C HIS A 3 -48.36 26.67 -17.24
N GLN A 4 -48.93 25.51 -17.00
CA GLN A 4 -48.23 24.31 -16.49
C GLN A 4 -47.32 23.81 -17.63
N ALA A 5 -46.03 24.17 -17.58
CA ALA A 5 -45.03 23.53 -18.40
C ALA A 5 -44.87 22.07 -17.96
N SER A 6 -45.43 21.15 -18.75
CA SER A 6 -45.22 19.72 -18.59
C SER A 6 -43.72 19.41 -18.76
N LEU A 7 -43.03 19.13 -17.66
CA LEU A 7 -41.71 18.54 -17.67
C LEU A 7 -41.77 17.17 -18.35
N HIS A 8 -41.51 17.14 -19.63
CA HIS A 8 -41.31 15.90 -20.38
C HIS A 8 -40.16 15.16 -19.73
N LYS A 9 -40.44 14.07 -18.99
CA LYS A 9 -39.39 13.13 -18.54
C LYS A 9 -38.67 12.63 -19.77
N ARG A 10 -37.53 13.27 -20.10
CA ARG A 10 -36.60 12.76 -21.10
C ARG A 10 -36.21 11.36 -20.68
N LYS A 11 -36.69 10.33 -21.40
CA LYS A 11 -36.21 8.95 -21.25
C LYS A 11 -34.72 9.00 -21.48
N THR A 12 -33.94 8.74 -20.43
CA THR A 12 -32.48 8.65 -20.53
C THR A 12 -32.16 7.59 -21.59
N PRO A 13 -31.39 7.95 -22.63
CA PRO A 13 -31.11 7.00 -23.72
C PRO A 13 -30.09 5.97 -23.23
N TYR A 14 -30.55 4.97 -22.48
CA TYR A 14 -29.73 3.90 -21.92
C TYR A 14 -28.83 3.21 -22.96
N GLY A 15 -29.28 3.14 -24.21
CA GLY A 15 -28.48 2.57 -25.31
C GLY A 15 -27.16 3.30 -25.52
N TRP A 16 -27.14 4.63 -25.48
CA TRP A 16 -25.90 5.38 -25.60
C TRP A 16 -24.97 5.20 -24.40
N ILE A 17 -25.56 5.07 -23.18
CA ILE A 17 -24.78 4.81 -21.97
C ILE A 17 -24.06 3.47 -22.09
N TYR A 18 -24.78 2.41 -22.49
CA TYR A 18 -24.16 1.10 -22.69
C TYR A 18 -23.13 1.10 -23.82
N LEU A 19 -23.38 1.83 -24.91
CA LEU A 19 -22.44 1.95 -26.03
C LEU A 19 -21.11 2.60 -25.59
N PHE A 20 -21.17 3.67 -24.80
CA PHE A 20 -19.97 4.33 -24.27
C PHE A 20 -19.25 3.53 -23.19
N LEU A 21 -19.96 2.75 -22.38
CA LEU A 21 -19.37 1.89 -21.37
C LEU A 21 -18.83 0.56 -21.95
N ALA A 22 -19.38 0.09 -23.07
CA ALA A 22 -19.03 -1.21 -23.63
C ALA A 22 -17.52 -1.42 -23.84
N PRO A 23 -16.74 -0.50 -24.44
CA PRO A 23 -15.30 -0.72 -24.62
C PRO A 23 -14.58 -0.96 -23.29
N THR A 24 -14.88 -0.14 -22.27
CA THR A 24 -14.28 -0.26 -20.93
C THR A 24 -14.69 -1.57 -20.25
N LEU A 25 -15.97 -1.95 -20.32
CA LEU A 25 -16.47 -3.19 -19.74
C LEU A 25 -15.90 -4.42 -20.42
N ILE A 26 -15.75 -4.40 -21.76
CA ILE A 26 -15.12 -5.50 -22.52
C ILE A 26 -13.66 -5.65 -22.10
N LEU A 27 -12.88 -4.57 -22.06
CA LEU A 27 -11.49 -4.61 -21.61
C LEU A 27 -11.37 -5.08 -20.17
N PHE A 28 -12.24 -4.60 -19.27
CA PHE A 28 -12.29 -5.05 -17.89
C PHE A 28 -12.60 -6.53 -17.76
N ALA A 29 -13.60 -7.02 -18.51
CA ALA A 29 -13.95 -8.44 -18.52
C ALA A 29 -12.79 -9.30 -19.06
N MET A 30 -12.13 -8.86 -20.14
CA MET A 30 -11.06 -9.60 -20.78
C MET A 30 -9.76 -9.62 -19.98
N TYR A 31 -9.36 -8.50 -19.38
CA TYR A 31 -8.06 -8.36 -18.72
C TYR A 31 -8.12 -8.46 -17.19
N THR A 32 -9.31 -8.40 -16.60
CA THR A 32 -9.46 -8.49 -15.13
C THR A 32 -10.34 -9.68 -14.73
N LEU A 33 -11.58 -9.74 -15.19
CA LEU A 33 -12.51 -10.80 -14.74
C LEU A 33 -12.10 -12.18 -15.25
N TYR A 34 -11.72 -12.29 -16.53
CA TYR A 34 -11.30 -13.58 -17.11
C TYR A 34 -10.04 -14.14 -16.43
N PRO A 35 -8.91 -13.42 -16.26
CA PRO A 35 -7.75 -13.93 -15.55
C PRO A 35 -8.05 -14.24 -14.07
N MET A 36 -8.91 -13.48 -13.40
CA MET A 36 -9.33 -13.76 -12.04
C MET A 36 -10.10 -15.09 -11.95
N ALA A 37 -11.07 -15.32 -12.83
CA ALA A 37 -11.80 -16.58 -12.90
C ALA A 37 -10.89 -17.75 -13.28
N ALA A 38 -9.96 -17.54 -14.21
CA ALA A 38 -8.96 -18.53 -14.60
C ALA A 38 -8.03 -18.90 -13.44
N THR A 39 -7.62 -17.93 -12.59
CA THR A 39 -6.80 -18.18 -11.41
C THR A 39 -7.55 -19.05 -10.40
N ILE A 40 -8.85 -18.82 -10.20
CA ILE A 40 -9.70 -19.67 -9.35
C ILE A 40 -9.76 -21.10 -9.92
N TRP A 41 -9.97 -21.24 -11.23
CA TRP A 41 -9.99 -22.55 -11.86
C TRP A 41 -8.64 -23.28 -11.76
N TYR A 42 -7.53 -22.61 -12.07
CA TYR A 42 -6.19 -23.20 -11.98
C TYR A 42 -5.87 -23.68 -10.56
N SER A 43 -6.31 -22.96 -9.53
CA SER A 43 -6.06 -23.34 -8.14
C SER A 43 -6.66 -24.71 -7.75
N LEU A 44 -7.67 -25.18 -8.48
CA LEU A 44 -8.34 -26.47 -8.29
C LEU A 44 -7.75 -27.60 -9.15
N THR A 45 -6.68 -27.33 -9.87
CA THR A 45 -6.03 -28.28 -10.78
C THR A 45 -4.61 -28.62 -10.32
N ASN A 46 -3.99 -29.60 -10.99
CA ASN A 46 -2.58 -29.93 -10.82
C ASN A 46 -1.64 -29.20 -11.78
N MET A 47 -2.10 -28.11 -12.42
CA MET A 47 -1.36 -27.35 -13.43
C MET A 47 -0.04 -26.82 -12.87
N ARG A 48 1.09 -27.17 -13.48
CA ARG A 48 2.41 -26.67 -13.08
C ARG A 48 2.83 -25.44 -13.88
N SER A 49 2.59 -25.47 -15.18
CA SER A 49 2.94 -24.38 -16.11
C SER A 49 1.91 -24.27 -17.22
N PHE A 50 1.92 -23.20 -18.00
CA PHE A 50 1.06 -23.00 -19.16
C PHE A 50 1.30 -24.05 -20.28
N THR A 51 2.44 -24.77 -20.24
CA THR A 51 2.78 -25.84 -21.17
C THR A 51 2.39 -27.24 -20.68
N SER A 52 1.73 -27.34 -19.51
CA SER A 52 1.29 -28.62 -18.94
C SER A 52 0.27 -29.30 -19.84
N LYS A 53 0.56 -30.54 -20.28
CA LYS A 53 -0.33 -31.30 -21.19
C LYS A 53 -1.44 -32.05 -20.45
N ASN A 54 -1.17 -32.52 -19.21
CA ASN A 54 -2.11 -33.34 -18.42
C ASN A 54 -2.61 -32.54 -17.22
N ILE A 55 -3.66 -31.72 -17.44
CA ILE A 55 -4.28 -30.94 -16.39
C ILE A 55 -5.46 -31.74 -15.85
N ALA A 56 -5.37 -32.16 -14.58
CA ALA A 56 -6.42 -32.88 -13.88
C ALA A 56 -7.02 -31.98 -12.78
N PHE A 57 -8.30 -32.12 -12.55
CA PHE A 57 -8.99 -31.48 -11.42
C PHE A 57 -8.64 -32.23 -10.14
N ILE A 58 -8.08 -31.53 -9.13
CA ILE A 58 -7.67 -32.10 -7.84
C ILE A 58 -8.43 -31.47 -6.64
N GLY A 59 -9.44 -30.66 -6.92
CA GLY A 59 -10.23 -30.00 -5.88
C GLY A 59 -9.39 -29.12 -4.97
N LEU A 60 -9.56 -29.24 -3.66
CA LEU A 60 -8.91 -28.38 -2.66
C LEU A 60 -7.51 -28.87 -2.21
N ALA A 61 -6.87 -29.79 -2.94
CA ALA A 61 -5.58 -30.34 -2.54
C ALA A 61 -4.48 -29.26 -2.45
N ASN A 62 -4.45 -28.28 -3.36
CA ASN A 62 -3.51 -27.17 -3.31
C ASN A 62 -3.70 -26.31 -2.04
N TYR A 63 -4.94 -26.06 -1.62
CA TYR A 63 -5.25 -25.29 -0.41
C TYR A 63 -4.83 -26.04 0.85
N LYS A 64 -5.06 -27.35 0.92
CA LYS A 64 -4.58 -28.17 2.05
C LYS A 64 -3.06 -28.15 2.15
N ALA A 65 -2.36 -28.31 1.02
CA ALA A 65 -0.90 -28.23 0.96
C ALA A 65 -0.40 -26.83 1.36
N LEU A 66 -1.09 -25.76 0.94
CA LEU A 66 -0.72 -24.38 1.23
C LEU A 66 -0.78 -24.07 2.74
N PHE A 67 -1.85 -24.45 3.41
CA PHE A 67 -1.99 -24.21 4.86
C PHE A 67 -1.07 -25.10 5.72
N ALA A 68 -0.53 -26.19 5.18
CA ALA A 68 0.50 -27.00 5.80
C ALA A 68 1.93 -26.50 5.51
N ASP A 69 2.09 -25.57 4.57
CA ASP A 69 3.39 -25.05 4.16
C ASP A 69 3.89 -23.97 5.11
N LYS A 70 4.96 -24.28 5.84
CA LYS A 70 5.62 -23.33 6.76
C LYS A 70 6.11 -22.07 6.07
N GLN A 71 6.52 -22.15 4.79
CA GLN A 71 7.00 -20.99 4.04
C GLN A 71 5.85 -20.05 3.71
N PHE A 72 4.67 -20.57 3.34
CA PHE A 72 3.48 -19.74 3.15
C PHE A 72 3.06 -19.04 4.46
N ILE A 73 3.02 -19.77 5.56
CA ILE A 73 2.69 -19.18 6.87
C ILE A 73 3.73 -18.11 7.25
N ASN A 74 5.02 -18.36 7.01
CA ASN A 74 6.06 -17.35 7.21
C ASN A 74 5.81 -16.10 6.35
N SER A 75 5.41 -16.25 5.09
CA SER A 75 5.14 -15.10 4.20
C SER A 75 3.98 -14.24 4.70
N LEU A 76 2.95 -14.84 5.30
CA LEU A 76 1.87 -14.10 5.97
C LEU A 76 2.40 -13.32 7.18
N VAL A 77 3.23 -13.94 8.01
CA VAL A 77 3.85 -13.30 9.18
C VAL A 77 4.77 -12.15 8.76
N VAL A 78 5.59 -12.36 7.73
CA VAL A 78 6.47 -11.30 7.17
C VAL A 78 5.64 -10.14 6.62
N THR A 79 4.55 -10.41 5.89
CA THR A 79 3.65 -9.37 5.41
C THR A 79 3.04 -8.59 6.59
N GLY A 80 2.58 -9.28 7.64
CA GLY A 80 2.06 -8.66 8.86
C GLY A 80 3.11 -7.79 9.58
N LYS A 81 4.34 -8.28 9.74
CA LYS A 81 5.45 -7.51 10.32
C LYS A 81 5.78 -6.27 9.47
N PHE A 82 5.80 -6.43 8.15
CA PHE A 82 6.02 -5.29 7.25
C PHE A 82 4.95 -4.21 7.44
N LEU A 83 3.68 -4.58 7.51
CA LEU A 83 2.58 -3.66 7.80
C LEU A 83 2.79 -2.91 9.11
N LEU A 84 3.22 -3.61 10.17
CA LEU A 84 3.49 -3.00 11.48
C LEU A 84 4.65 -2.00 11.44
N TYR A 85 5.67 -2.21 10.62
CA TYR A 85 6.77 -1.26 10.48
C TYR A 85 6.42 -0.11 9.53
N ALA A 86 5.83 -0.41 8.39
CA ALA A 86 5.65 0.54 7.30
C ALA A 86 4.45 1.47 7.50
N VAL A 87 3.30 0.93 7.93
CA VAL A 87 2.04 1.70 7.98
C VAL A 87 2.07 2.78 9.05
N PRO A 88 2.39 2.49 10.34
CA PRO A 88 2.44 3.53 11.36
C PRO A 88 3.52 4.57 11.06
N SER A 89 4.68 4.14 10.58
CA SER A 89 5.79 5.03 10.24
C SER A 89 5.40 6.00 9.12
N ARG A 90 4.88 5.51 8.01
CA ARG A 90 4.43 6.36 6.89
C ARG A 90 3.32 7.31 7.33
N PHE A 91 2.35 6.82 8.07
CA PHE A 91 1.21 7.59 8.55
C PHE A 91 1.66 8.74 9.46
N LEU A 92 2.48 8.46 10.47
CA LEU A 92 2.93 9.46 11.44
C LEU A 92 3.92 10.44 10.83
N PHE A 93 4.94 9.98 10.10
CA PHE A 93 5.93 10.88 9.50
C PHE A 93 5.30 11.80 8.45
N SER A 94 4.35 11.31 7.64
CA SER A 94 3.67 12.16 6.66
C SER A 94 2.77 13.20 7.32
N LEU A 95 2.09 12.86 8.43
CA LEU A 95 1.31 13.82 9.22
C LEU A 95 2.22 14.89 9.84
N LEU A 96 3.30 14.50 10.49
CA LEU A 96 4.24 15.43 11.10
C LEU A 96 4.83 16.41 10.06
N LEU A 97 5.24 15.89 8.91
CA LEU A 97 5.73 16.74 7.82
C LEU A 97 4.64 17.66 7.27
N ALA A 98 3.40 17.16 7.14
CA ALA A 98 2.29 17.99 6.68
C ALA A 98 2.00 19.15 7.65
N LEU A 99 2.01 18.91 8.96
CA LEU A 99 1.84 19.95 9.98
C LEU A 99 2.95 21.01 9.87
N VAL A 100 4.21 20.60 9.73
CA VAL A 100 5.34 21.51 9.56
C VAL A 100 5.21 22.32 8.26
N LEU A 101 4.89 21.67 7.14
CA LEU A 101 4.77 22.35 5.84
C LEU A 101 3.48 23.17 5.72
N ASN A 102 2.47 22.93 6.55
CA ASN A 102 1.25 23.76 6.59
C ASN A 102 1.44 25.02 7.44
N TRP A 103 2.50 25.11 8.24
CA TRP A 103 2.76 26.27 9.08
C TRP A 103 2.91 27.56 8.25
N LYS A 104 2.23 28.64 8.63
CA LYS A 104 2.20 29.91 7.87
C LYS A 104 3.60 30.49 7.61
N GLN A 105 4.57 30.25 8.49
CA GLN A 105 5.95 30.75 8.41
C GLN A 105 6.88 29.94 7.46
N CYS A 106 6.47 28.76 7.00
CA CYS A 106 7.31 27.96 6.12
C CYS A 106 7.42 28.59 4.72
N LYS A 107 8.56 29.18 4.39
CA LYS A 107 8.77 29.91 3.12
C LYS A 107 8.93 29.00 1.89
N TRP A 108 9.40 27.76 2.06
CA TRP A 108 9.77 26.86 0.97
C TRP A 108 8.77 25.70 0.79
N LYS A 109 7.50 25.90 1.09
CA LYS A 109 6.45 24.87 1.07
C LYS A 109 6.43 24.08 -0.24
N THR A 110 6.39 24.79 -1.36
CA THR A 110 6.31 24.18 -2.70
C THR A 110 7.55 23.34 -3.00
N PHE A 111 8.73 23.86 -2.70
CA PHE A 111 9.98 23.13 -2.89
C PHE A 111 10.00 21.82 -2.10
N PHE A 112 9.70 21.85 -0.81
CA PHE A 112 9.68 20.64 0.02
C PHE A 112 8.59 19.65 -0.42
N ARG A 113 7.40 20.13 -0.79
CA ARG A 113 6.36 19.25 -1.34
C ARG A 113 6.84 18.52 -2.58
N THR A 114 7.47 19.23 -3.53
CA THR A 114 8.03 18.63 -4.73
C THR A 114 9.15 17.65 -4.40
N MET A 115 10.06 18.00 -3.51
CA MET A 115 11.19 17.14 -3.11
C MET A 115 10.72 15.82 -2.48
N TYR A 116 9.73 15.86 -1.56
CA TYR A 116 9.19 14.65 -0.95
C TYR A 116 8.31 13.82 -1.90
N PHE A 117 7.73 14.45 -2.93
CA PHE A 117 6.93 13.75 -3.92
C PHE A 117 7.76 13.11 -5.04
N LEU A 118 8.96 13.60 -5.30
CA LEU A 118 9.83 13.12 -6.38
C LEU A 118 10.09 11.59 -6.33
N PRO A 119 10.36 10.96 -5.16
CA PRO A 119 10.53 9.51 -5.08
C PRO A 119 9.30 8.71 -5.51
N VAL A 120 8.10 9.26 -5.34
CA VAL A 120 6.83 8.60 -5.73
C VAL A 120 6.77 8.38 -7.24
N LEU A 121 7.30 9.31 -8.03
CA LEU A 121 7.30 9.26 -9.50
C LEU A 121 8.28 8.22 -10.05
N THR A 122 9.27 7.82 -9.26
CA THR A 122 10.29 6.84 -9.68
C THR A 122 9.75 5.41 -9.52
N THR A 123 10.08 4.52 -10.46
CA THR A 123 9.67 3.11 -10.35
C THR A 123 10.32 2.42 -9.14
N SER A 124 9.58 1.52 -8.49
CA SER A 124 10.09 0.78 -7.32
C SER A 124 11.32 -0.07 -7.66
N ALA A 125 11.41 -0.57 -8.90
CA ALA A 125 12.55 -1.34 -9.36
C ALA A 125 13.85 -0.51 -9.40
N VAL A 126 13.79 0.71 -9.96
CA VAL A 126 14.94 1.62 -9.99
C VAL A 126 15.35 2.01 -8.57
N ILE A 127 14.39 2.36 -7.71
CA ILE A 127 14.68 2.67 -6.30
C ILE A 127 15.34 1.48 -5.61
N GLY A 128 14.83 0.25 -5.84
CA GLY A 128 15.44 -0.95 -5.27
C GLY A 128 16.92 -1.10 -5.65
N VAL A 129 17.24 -0.98 -6.94
CA VAL A 129 18.65 -1.07 -7.41
C VAL A 129 19.53 0.03 -6.80
N VAL A 130 19.05 1.27 -6.79
CA VAL A 130 19.80 2.41 -6.21
C VAL A 130 20.04 2.19 -4.71
N PHE A 131 19.03 1.70 -3.97
CA PHE A 131 19.20 1.44 -2.53
C PHE A 131 20.11 0.24 -2.23
N ILE A 132 20.18 -0.77 -3.09
CA ILE A 132 21.20 -1.82 -2.96
C ILE A 132 22.61 -1.20 -2.99
N MET A 133 22.85 -0.26 -3.90
CA MET A 133 24.16 0.43 -3.97
C MET A 133 24.39 1.36 -2.78
N ILE A 134 23.37 2.08 -2.33
CA ILE A 134 23.45 3.00 -1.17
C ILE A 134 23.71 2.23 0.14
N LEU A 135 23.11 1.05 0.27
CA LEU A 135 23.20 0.20 1.47
C LEU A 135 24.28 -0.89 1.36
N ASP A 136 25.13 -0.83 0.32
CA ASP A 136 26.22 -1.79 0.16
C ASP A 136 27.17 -1.77 1.37
N PRO A 137 27.46 -2.93 2.00
CA PRO A 137 28.26 -2.98 3.22
C PRO A 137 29.74 -2.62 3.00
N THR A 138 30.23 -2.59 1.76
CA THR A 138 31.64 -2.33 1.45
C THR A 138 31.90 -0.90 0.95
N MET A 139 31.07 -0.44 0.00
CA MET A 139 31.26 0.83 -0.69
C MET A 139 30.11 1.81 -0.55
N GLY A 140 29.00 1.39 0.10
CA GLY A 140 27.80 2.20 0.21
C GLY A 140 27.99 3.43 1.10
N PRO A 141 27.47 4.61 0.69
CA PRO A 141 27.59 5.84 1.48
C PRO A 141 26.98 5.72 2.89
N VAL A 142 25.93 4.92 3.06
CA VAL A 142 25.33 4.66 4.39
C VAL A 142 26.32 3.95 5.29
N ASN A 143 27.05 2.97 4.78
CA ASN A 143 28.09 2.27 5.53
C ASN A 143 29.24 3.18 5.93
N LEU A 144 29.70 4.06 5.04
CA LEU A 144 30.73 5.05 5.34
C LEU A 144 30.30 5.99 6.47
N ILE A 145 29.03 6.46 6.46
CA ILE A 145 28.48 7.30 7.51
C ILE A 145 28.39 6.52 8.83
N MET A 146 27.91 5.30 8.84
CA MET A 146 27.81 4.45 10.03
C MET A 146 29.19 4.22 10.67
N ASN A 147 30.19 3.92 9.87
CA ASN A 147 31.57 3.77 10.34
C ASN A 147 32.11 5.06 10.96
N SER A 148 31.86 6.22 10.34
CA SER A 148 32.27 7.52 10.88
C SER A 148 31.60 7.88 12.21
N LEU A 149 30.38 7.35 12.45
CA LEU A 149 29.64 7.51 13.69
C LEU A 149 30.00 6.46 14.77
N GLY A 150 31.01 5.58 14.49
CA GLY A 150 31.39 4.52 15.42
C GLY A 150 30.48 3.32 15.49
N MET A 151 29.48 3.21 14.58
CA MET A 151 28.53 2.09 14.51
C MET A 151 29.09 0.92 13.69
N THR A 152 30.32 0.49 14.01
CA THR A 152 31.09 -0.49 13.22
C THR A 152 30.42 -1.85 13.08
N GLU A 153 29.70 -2.33 14.11
CA GLU A 153 28.97 -3.61 14.03
C GLU A 153 27.80 -3.54 13.03
N LEU A 154 27.08 -2.43 12.98
CA LEU A 154 26.00 -2.23 12.00
C LEU A 154 26.57 -2.01 10.59
N ALA A 155 27.72 -1.36 10.49
CA ALA A 155 28.39 -1.11 9.23
C ALA A 155 29.00 -2.38 8.63
N SER A 156 29.57 -3.28 9.46
CA SER A 156 30.13 -4.56 9.00
C SER A 156 29.07 -5.56 8.53
N ASN A 157 27.85 -5.44 9.05
CA ASN A 157 26.73 -6.30 8.68
C ASN A 157 25.91 -5.63 7.57
N SER A 158 25.66 -6.35 6.46
CA SER A 158 24.75 -5.87 5.42
C SER A 158 23.35 -5.65 5.98
N LEU A 159 22.85 -4.43 5.93
CA LEU A 159 21.49 -4.11 6.39
C LEU A 159 20.40 -4.92 5.65
N LEU A 160 20.65 -5.27 4.39
CA LEU A 160 19.76 -6.10 3.58
C LEU A 160 20.10 -7.60 3.66
N GLY A 161 21.31 -7.94 4.12
CA GLY A 161 21.81 -9.32 4.17
C GLY A 161 21.57 -10.04 5.51
N THR A 162 21.08 -9.35 6.54
CA THR A 162 20.83 -9.92 7.87
C THR A 162 19.35 -10.10 8.12
N VAL A 163 18.94 -11.26 8.67
CA VAL A 163 17.53 -11.62 8.92
C VAL A 163 16.79 -10.58 9.75
N ASN A 164 17.43 -10.01 10.74
CA ASN A 164 16.82 -9.07 11.68
C ASN A 164 16.69 -7.63 11.12
N THR A 165 17.56 -7.25 10.19
CA THR A 165 17.61 -5.87 9.66
C THR A 165 16.97 -5.72 8.28
N ALA A 166 16.93 -6.78 7.48
CA ALA A 166 16.47 -6.70 6.10
C ALA A 166 15.02 -6.19 5.98
N LEU A 167 14.09 -6.72 6.76
CA LEU A 167 12.69 -6.31 6.70
C LEU A 167 12.47 -4.87 7.21
N PRO A 168 13.00 -4.45 8.38
CA PRO A 168 12.92 -3.05 8.81
C PRO A 168 13.57 -2.08 7.80
N THR A 169 14.73 -2.42 7.25
CA THR A 169 15.40 -1.59 6.24
C THR A 169 14.55 -1.41 4.98
N THR A 170 13.95 -2.51 4.49
CA THR A 170 13.02 -2.44 3.36
C THR A 170 11.79 -1.60 3.68
N ALA A 171 11.28 -1.67 4.91
CA ALA A 171 10.17 -0.83 5.35
C ALA A 171 10.56 0.66 5.35
N VAL A 172 11.77 1.03 5.80
CA VAL A 172 12.26 2.42 5.76
C VAL A 172 12.34 2.93 4.32
N VAL A 173 12.89 2.13 3.39
CA VAL A 173 12.97 2.50 1.97
C VAL A 173 11.57 2.68 1.38
N TRP A 174 10.63 1.79 1.71
CA TRP A 174 9.25 1.88 1.25
C TRP A 174 8.55 3.12 1.80
N VAL A 175 8.72 3.42 3.10
CA VAL A 175 8.17 4.63 3.74
C VAL A 175 8.71 5.87 3.06
N TRP A 176 10.02 5.98 2.87
CA TRP A 176 10.66 7.10 2.17
C TRP A 176 10.08 7.29 0.76
N LYS A 177 9.95 6.20 0.00
CA LYS A 177 9.40 6.25 -1.36
C LYS A 177 7.97 6.80 -1.40
N TRP A 178 7.11 6.35 -0.51
CA TRP A 178 5.68 6.64 -0.56
C TRP A 178 5.23 7.76 0.39
N LEU A 179 6.16 8.35 1.14
CA LEU A 179 5.90 9.41 2.10
C LEU A 179 5.19 10.61 1.47
N GLY A 180 5.66 11.05 0.30
CA GLY A 180 5.12 12.19 -0.42
C GLY A 180 3.67 12.03 -0.83
N ASN A 181 3.23 10.81 -1.13
CA ASN A 181 1.83 10.54 -1.47
C ASN A 181 0.89 10.81 -0.26
N SER A 182 1.21 10.25 0.90
CA SER A 182 0.44 10.51 2.14
C SER A 182 0.57 11.95 2.61
N LEU A 183 1.73 12.59 2.39
CA LEU A 183 1.95 14.00 2.69
C LEU A 183 0.96 14.92 1.94
N ILE A 184 0.73 14.67 0.66
CA ILE A 184 -0.24 15.45 -0.14
C ILE A 184 -1.65 15.27 0.41
N TYR A 185 -2.06 14.05 0.76
CA TYR A 185 -3.37 13.79 1.35
C TYR A 185 -3.55 14.54 2.67
N TRP A 186 -2.54 14.53 3.56
CA TRP A 186 -2.58 15.27 4.82
C TRP A 186 -2.64 16.78 4.60
N ILE A 187 -1.87 17.33 3.64
CA ILE A 187 -1.91 18.76 3.33
C ILE A 187 -3.29 19.16 2.82
N ALA A 188 -3.90 18.38 1.93
CA ALA A 188 -5.26 18.65 1.45
C ALA A 188 -6.28 18.61 2.59
N SER A 189 -6.15 17.65 3.51
CA SER A 189 -7.01 17.54 4.69
C SER A 189 -6.84 18.73 5.65
N LEU A 190 -5.60 19.17 5.87
CA LEU A 190 -5.32 20.36 6.71
C LEU A 190 -5.88 21.65 6.10
N GLN A 191 -5.88 21.76 4.77
CA GLN A 191 -6.43 22.91 4.06
C GLN A 191 -7.97 22.95 4.02
N SER A 192 -8.65 21.85 4.35
CA SER A 192 -10.11 21.80 4.45
C SER A 192 -10.64 22.32 5.77
N VAL A 193 -9.79 22.56 6.76
CA VAL A 193 -10.16 23.15 8.05
C VAL A 193 -10.31 24.66 7.88
N PRO A 194 -11.49 25.26 8.20
CA PRO A 194 -11.70 26.70 8.07
C PRO A 194 -10.75 27.53 8.95
N ASP A 195 -10.15 28.57 8.39
CA ASP A 195 -9.23 29.47 9.11
C ASP A 195 -9.93 30.20 10.27
N GLU A 196 -11.25 30.47 10.14
CA GLU A 196 -12.06 31.14 11.14
C GLU A 196 -12.04 30.44 12.50
N LEU A 197 -11.96 29.10 12.51
CA LEU A 197 -11.87 28.32 13.75
C LEU A 197 -10.56 28.59 14.50
N TYR A 198 -9.47 28.81 13.79
CA TYR A 198 -8.18 29.14 14.40
C TYR A 198 -8.13 30.60 14.87
N GLU A 199 -8.82 31.50 14.17
CA GLU A 199 -8.93 32.90 14.57
C GLU A 199 -9.77 33.07 15.85
N ALA A 200 -10.91 32.38 15.93
CA ALA A 200 -11.75 32.36 17.15
C ALA A 200 -10.98 31.77 18.33
N ALA A 201 -10.32 30.63 18.17
CA ALA A 201 -9.52 30.02 19.22
C ALA A 201 -8.37 30.91 19.69
N LYS A 202 -7.77 31.70 18.79
CA LYS A 202 -6.72 32.66 19.18
C LYS A 202 -7.28 33.83 20.01
N ILE A 203 -8.50 34.29 19.71
CA ILE A 203 -9.19 35.32 20.53
C ILE A 203 -9.47 34.77 21.92
N ASP A 204 -9.87 33.47 22.03
CA ASP A 204 -10.10 32.78 23.30
C ASP A 204 -8.80 32.42 24.06
N GLY A 205 -7.63 32.81 23.55
CA GLY A 205 -6.33 32.58 24.19
C GLY A 205 -5.76 31.18 24.02
N ALA A 206 -6.28 30.39 23.07
CA ALA A 206 -5.75 29.03 22.80
C ALA A 206 -4.34 29.12 22.20
N ASN A 207 -3.42 28.31 22.73
CA ASN A 207 -2.11 28.10 22.16
C ASN A 207 -2.15 27.09 21.00
N THR A 208 -1.04 26.94 20.29
CA THR A 208 -0.91 26.04 19.12
C THR A 208 -1.28 24.58 19.44
N TRP A 209 -0.93 24.11 20.65
CA TRP A 209 -1.25 22.74 21.08
C TRP A 209 -2.75 22.56 21.35
N HIS A 210 -3.39 23.55 21.99
CA HIS A 210 -4.84 23.54 22.21
C HIS A 210 -5.59 23.57 20.86
N SER A 211 -5.18 24.44 19.94
CA SER A 211 -5.76 24.49 18.59
C SER A 211 -5.58 23.16 17.84
N PHE A 212 -4.40 22.54 17.93
CA PHE A 212 -4.19 21.22 17.34
C PHE A 212 -5.11 20.15 17.97
N LYS A 213 -5.14 20.07 19.30
CA LYS A 213 -5.86 19.01 20.02
C LYS A 213 -7.38 19.11 19.87
N TYR A 214 -7.94 20.34 19.92
CA TYR A 214 -9.39 20.55 20.00
C TYR A 214 -10.03 20.98 18.68
N ILE A 215 -9.25 21.46 17.70
CA ILE A 215 -9.76 21.84 16.38
C ILE A 215 -9.20 20.93 15.31
N THR A 216 -7.87 20.93 15.11
CA THR A 216 -7.24 20.23 13.98
C THR A 216 -7.44 18.73 14.08
N ALA A 217 -7.05 18.10 15.16
CA ALA A 217 -7.07 16.64 15.29
C ALA A 217 -8.49 16.05 15.15
N PRO A 218 -9.55 16.58 15.81
CA PRO A 218 -10.91 16.06 15.64
C PRO A 218 -11.45 16.20 14.21
N LEU A 219 -11.13 17.30 13.54
CA LEU A 219 -11.57 17.54 12.16
C LEU A 219 -10.79 16.69 11.13
N LEU A 220 -9.55 16.30 11.48
CA LEU A 220 -8.75 15.41 10.63
C LEU A 220 -9.12 13.92 10.77
N VAL A 221 -9.84 13.49 11.81
CA VAL A 221 -10.17 12.06 12.02
C VAL A 221 -10.77 11.38 10.80
N PRO A 222 -11.77 11.94 10.08
CA PRO A 222 -12.34 11.30 8.90
C PRO A 222 -11.28 11.07 7.79
N PHE A 223 -10.43 12.06 7.57
CA PHE A 223 -9.35 11.98 6.58
C PHE A 223 -8.26 11.00 7.02
N ALA A 224 -7.93 10.98 8.32
CA ALA A 224 -6.97 10.06 8.90
C ALA A 224 -7.35 8.60 8.64
N ILE A 225 -8.62 8.25 8.77
CA ILE A 225 -9.13 6.91 8.52
C ILE A 225 -8.95 6.54 7.03
N ILE A 226 -9.27 7.46 6.12
CA ILE A 226 -9.09 7.25 4.69
C ILE A 226 -7.61 7.09 4.34
N ILE A 227 -6.74 7.97 4.84
CA ILE A 227 -5.29 7.93 4.60
C ILE A 227 -4.69 6.63 5.15
N LEU A 228 -5.13 6.21 6.34
CA LEU A 228 -4.70 4.94 6.93
C LEU A 228 -5.14 3.75 6.08
N ALA A 229 -6.39 3.73 5.61
CA ALA A 229 -6.92 2.67 4.75
C ALA A 229 -6.13 2.57 3.43
N LEU A 230 -5.85 3.70 2.79
CA LEU A 230 -5.03 3.75 1.57
C LEU A 230 -3.60 3.25 1.85
N THR A 231 -3.01 3.67 2.97
CA THR A 231 -1.65 3.26 3.36
C THR A 231 -1.56 1.75 3.62
N ILE A 232 -2.53 1.15 4.30
CA ILE A 232 -2.62 -0.30 4.51
C ILE A 232 -2.76 -1.02 3.16
N SER A 233 -3.66 -0.55 2.30
CA SER A 233 -3.89 -1.14 0.98
C SER A 233 -2.64 -1.11 0.08
N ASP A 234 -1.86 -0.02 0.14
CA ASP A 234 -0.59 0.09 -0.57
C ASP A 234 0.48 -0.86 0.02
N ALA A 235 0.55 -0.97 1.36
CA ALA A 235 1.56 -1.75 2.04
C ALA A 235 1.34 -3.26 1.93
N ILE A 236 0.09 -3.73 1.88
CA ILE A 236 -0.23 -5.15 1.65
C ILE A 236 0.32 -5.61 0.30
N ARG A 237 0.28 -4.75 -0.72
CA ARG A 237 0.71 -5.03 -2.09
C ARG A 237 2.15 -4.60 -2.36
N VAL A 238 3.06 -4.87 -1.42
CA VAL A 238 4.48 -4.52 -1.53
C VAL A 238 5.26 -5.61 -2.28
N PHE A 239 5.17 -5.64 -3.59
CA PHE A 239 5.84 -6.64 -4.42
C PHE A 239 7.16 -6.15 -5.02
N ASN A 240 7.11 -5.15 -5.90
CA ASN A 240 8.24 -4.74 -6.73
C ASN A 240 9.47 -4.34 -5.92
N LEU A 241 9.29 -3.63 -4.81
CA LEU A 241 10.38 -3.18 -3.98
C LEU A 241 11.02 -4.34 -3.20
N MET A 242 10.20 -5.26 -2.65
CA MET A 242 10.69 -6.47 -1.99
C MET A 242 11.48 -7.36 -2.93
N LEU A 243 10.94 -7.58 -4.13
CA LEU A 243 11.60 -8.40 -5.14
C LEU A 243 12.96 -7.81 -5.55
N THR A 244 13.04 -6.48 -5.71
CA THR A 244 14.26 -5.82 -6.19
C THR A 244 15.31 -5.70 -5.10
N LEU A 245 14.93 -5.34 -3.85
CA LEU A 245 15.88 -5.11 -2.76
C LEU A 245 16.50 -6.41 -2.24
N THR A 246 15.68 -7.44 -2.05
CA THR A 246 16.08 -8.63 -1.28
C THR A 246 15.66 -9.95 -1.95
N ALA A 247 14.80 -9.90 -2.97
CA ALA A 247 14.18 -11.08 -3.59
C ALA A 247 13.57 -12.05 -2.54
N GLY A 248 13.08 -11.51 -1.40
CA GLY A 248 12.54 -12.28 -0.28
C GLY A 248 13.58 -12.79 0.72
N GLY A 249 14.89 -12.56 0.49
CA GLY A 249 15.99 -12.98 1.38
C GLY A 249 16.27 -12.01 2.51
N PRO A 250 17.27 -12.31 3.37
CA PRO A 250 17.90 -13.64 3.54
C PRO A 250 16.94 -14.63 4.24
N TYR A 251 17.07 -15.90 3.90
CA TYR A 251 16.31 -17.00 4.54
C TYR A 251 14.80 -16.75 4.63
N PHE A 252 14.19 -16.19 3.57
CA PHE A 252 12.76 -15.84 3.49
C PHE A 252 12.29 -14.79 4.52
N SER A 253 13.21 -14.02 5.13
CA SER A 253 12.88 -13.03 6.16
C SER A 253 12.16 -11.79 5.62
N THR A 254 12.21 -11.56 4.31
CA THR A 254 11.50 -10.48 3.62
C THR A 254 10.54 -11.02 2.56
N GLU A 255 10.26 -12.33 2.55
CA GLU A 255 9.35 -12.94 1.61
C GLU A 255 7.89 -12.62 1.97
N THR A 256 7.34 -11.55 1.38
CA THR A 256 5.92 -11.26 1.48
C THR A 256 5.08 -12.25 0.66
N VAL A 257 3.77 -12.29 0.89
CA VAL A 257 2.88 -13.22 0.16
C VAL A 257 2.95 -13.01 -1.36
N GLU A 258 3.07 -11.79 -1.84
CA GLU A 258 3.19 -11.52 -3.28
C GLU A 258 4.51 -12.06 -3.87
N VAL A 259 5.62 -11.95 -3.12
CA VAL A 259 6.92 -12.52 -3.51
C VAL A 259 6.86 -14.05 -3.50
N PHE A 260 6.20 -14.66 -2.50
CA PHE A 260 5.94 -16.09 -2.43
C PHE A 260 5.15 -16.59 -3.65
N ILE A 261 4.04 -15.92 -3.99
CA ILE A 261 3.21 -16.24 -5.16
C ILE A 261 4.06 -16.18 -6.44
N TYR A 262 4.78 -15.08 -6.65
CA TYR A 262 5.62 -14.88 -7.83
C TYR A 262 6.70 -15.95 -7.95
N ARG A 263 7.37 -16.30 -6.87
CA ARG A 263 8.41 -17.33 -6.84
C ARG A 263 7.86 -18.68 -7.25
N HIS A 264 6.72 -19.10 -6.71
CA HIS A 264 6.12 -20.39 -7.03
C HIS A 264 5.47 -20.44 -8.42
N ALA A 265 4.97 -19.30 -8.91
CA ALA A 265 4.36 -19.25 -10.24
C ALA A 265 5.38 -19.21 -11.37
N PHE A 266 6.48 -18.43 -11.18
CA PHE A 266 7.33 -18.02 -12.33
C PHE A 266 8.83 -18.26 -12.11
N GLN A 267 9.31 -18.51 -10.90
CA GLN A 267 10.73 -18.75 -10.63
C GLN A 267 11.03 -20.25 -10.46
N GLY A 268 12.26 -20.64 -10.83
CA GLY A 268 12.77 -21.99 -10.68
C GLY A 268 12.49 -22.92 -11.87
N SER A 269 13.11 -24.10 -11.83
CA SER A 269 13.02 -25.11 -12.89
C SER A 269 11.69 -25.89 -12.90
N SER A 270 10.88 -25.74 -11.87
CA SER A 270 9.63 -26.49 -11.68
C SER A 270 8.53 -25.58 -11.12
N PRO A 271 7.97 -24.68 -11.95
CA PRO A 271 6.90 -23.79 -11.49
C PRO A 271 5.68 -24.59 -11.00
N ARG A 272 4.94 -24.04 -10.06
CA ARG A 272 3.75 -24.65 -9.45
C ARG A 272 2.58 -23.67 -9.57
N LEU A 273 2.17 -23.41 -10.82
CA LEU A 273 1.19 -22.36 -11.15
C LEU A 273 -0.13 -22.54 -10.39
N ALA A 274 -0.66 -23.76 -10.33
CA ALA A 274 -1.91 -24.04 -9.62
C ALA A 274 -1.79 -23.80 -8.11
N TYR A 275 -0.65 -24.14 -7.53
CA TYR A 275 -0.36 -23.89 -6.12
C TYR A 275 -0.22 -22.38 -5.82
N ALA A 276 0.50 -21.66 -6.66
CA ALA A 276 0.60 -20.20 -6.57
C ALA A 276 -0.76 -19.51 -6.77
N SER A 277 -1.61 -20.06 -7.66
CA SER A 277 -2.99 -19.59 -7.83
C SER A 277 -3.83 -19.79 -6.58
N ALA A 278 -3.67 -20.90 -5.86
CA ALA A 278 -4.34 -21.11 -4.57
C ALA A 278 -3.86 -20.09 -3.53
N ALA A 279 -2.55 -19.80 -3.46
CA ALA A 279 -2.00 -18.76 -2.59
C ALA A 279 -2.55 -17.37 -2.95
N ALA A 280 -2.63 -17.04 -4.24
CA ALA A 280 -3.20 -15.77 -4.71
C ALA A 280 -4.68 -15.62 -4.33
N ASN A 281 -5.49 -16.67 -4.45
CA ASN A 281 -6.89 -16.65 -4.05
C ASN A 281 -7.05 -16.46 -2.53
N VAL A 282 -6.27 -17.17 -1.71
CA VAL A 282 -6.28 -17.00 -0.24
C VAL A 282 -5.89 -15.57 0.14
N PHE A 283 -4.84 -15.04 -0.50
CA PHE A 283 -4.41 -13.66 -0.27
C PHE A 283 -5.44 -12.63 -0.74
N GLY A 284 -6.10 -12.87 -1.87
CA GLY A 284 -7.19 -12.04 -2.37
C GLY A 284 -8.38 -11.99 -1.39
N VAL A 285 -8.77 -13.13 -0.81
CA VAL A 285 -9.80 -13.19 0.24
C VAL A 285 -9.36 -12.43 1.48
N PHE A 286 -8.11 -12.62 1.92
CA PHE A 286 -7.56 -11.87 3.06
C PHE A 286 -7.61 -10.36 2.81
N PHE A 287 -7.20 -9.90 1.63
CA PHE A 287 -7.23 -8.49 1.25
C PHE A 287 -8.65 -7.94 1.22
N LEU A 288 -9.60 -8.70 0.69
CA LEU A 288 -11.02 -8.33 0.68
C LEU A 288 -11.56 -8.17 2.12
N LEU A 289 -11.21 -9.08 3.03
CA LEU A 289 -11.60 -8.96 4.44
C LEU A 289 -11.03 -7.69 5.09
N VAL A 290 -9.77 -7.35 4.81
CA VAL A 290 -9.16 -6.10 5.30
C VAL A 290 -9.95 -4.88 4.81
N ILE A 291 -10.32 -4.82 3.51
CA ILE A 291 -11.12 -3.73 2.95
C ILE A 291 -12.51 -3.66 3.59
N LEU A 292 -13.18 -4.80 3.81
CA LEU A 292 -14.49 -4.85 4.43
C LEU A 292 -14.45 -4.33 5.87
N VAL A 293 -13.43 -4.71 6.64
CA VAL A 293 -13.20 -4.20 8.01
C VAL A 293 -12.95 -2.69 7.99
N GLN A 294 -12.10 -2.20 7.08
CA GLN A 294 -11.83 -0.77 6.92
C GLN A 294 -13.12 0.02 6.61
N ASN A 295 -13.92 -0.46 5.65
CA ASN A 295 -15.20 0.16 5.30
C ASN A 295 -16.21 0.13 6.46
N GLY A 296 -16.20 -0.95 7.25
CA GLY A 296 -17.01 -1.06 8.47
C GLY A 296 -16.65 0.00 9.50
N ILE A 297 -15.36 0.17 9.78
CA ILE A 297 -14.84 1.19 10.70
C ILE A 297 -15.20 2.60 10.21
N GLN A 298 -15.04 2.87 8.91
CA GLN A 298 -15.40 4.18 8.34
C GLN A 298 -16.89 4.50 8.52
N LYS A 299 -17.77 3.53 8.31
CA LYS A 299 -19.23 3.70 8.49
C LYS A 299 -19.61 3.96 9.95
N LEU A 300 -18.98 3.26 10.89
CA LEU A 300 -19.24 3.44 12.32
C LEU A 300 -18.84 4.85 12.79
N LEU A 301 -17.63 5.30 12.43
CA LEU A 301 -17.12 6.62 12.80
C LEU A 301 -17.79 7.77 12.03
N GLY A 302 -18.35 7.51 10.84
CA GLY A 302 -19.12 8.49 10.09
C GLY A 302 -20.52 8.73 10.67
N LYS A 303 -21.16 7.71 11.24
CA LYS A 303 -22.49 7.82 11.86
C LYS A 303 -22.51 8.61 13.17
N GLU A 304 -21.42 8.60 13.94
CA GLU A 304 -21.34 9.38 15.19
C GLU A 304 -21.32 10.91 14.98
N LYS A 305 -21.15 11.38 13.74
CA LYS A 305 -21.16 12.82 13.41
C LYS A 305 -22.48 13.33 12.84
N GLU A 306 -23.43 12.44 12.50
CA GLU A 306 -24.78 12.80 12.03
C GLU A 306 -25.84 12.72 13.15
N ALA A 307 -25.47 12.24 14.33
CA ALA A 307 -26.31 12.20 15.53
C ALA A 307 -25.88 13.32 16.52
#